data_a8cf4010485043755c47b466cff0f3d6
#
_entry.id   a8cf4010485043755c47b466cff0f3d6
#
_cell.length_a   1.000
_cell.length_b   1.000
_cell.length_c   1.000
_cell.angle_alpha   90.00
_cell.angle_beta   90.00
_cell.angle_gamma   90.00
#
_symmetry.space_group_name_H-M   'P 1'
#
loop_
_entity.id
_entity.type
_entity.pdbx_description
1 polymer ?
#
loop_
_entity_poly.entity_id
_entity_poly.type
_entity_poly.pdbx_seq_one_letter_code
_entity_poly.pdbx_strand_id
1 'polypeptide(L)'
;QFEPDDIIELAQGEEVTARLVKTFSDDNWKVFFSPLSEEDFADVPEKWSVLVQNLEQWSTELGQLWNKFGFIPQWQRDDIMVSYAPKGGSVGKHYDEYDVFLVQGYGHRRWQLGKWCDSSTEFKPNQPIRIFDDMGDLVIDEVMNPGDILYIPARMSHYGVAEDDCLTFSFGLRYPNLADIFDNVNKAFCHQDPELNLSEFQLPLRLTQSEQSTGKLADENIQAMKKQFLAKLAESEAFDALFKQAVAGTVSSRRYEMLVSDEMSDPDEVRSILEEEQGVLMQDNNCKLLYTENPLRIYANGEWLDEVNVIEAEVLKRLSDSEALDWAFLNNLVNDTEDPESTMELLLDSICNWLDDGWVLIE
;
A
#
# COMPACT_ATOMS: atom_id res chain seq x y z
N GLN A 1 12.77 2.40 20.31
CA GLN A 1 11.72 1.51 20.86
C GLN A 1 10.49 2.36 21.11
N PHE A 2 9.35 2.00 20.50
CA PHE A 2 8.07 2.73 20.71
C PHE A 2 7.46 2.31 22.04
N GLU A 3 7.00 3.31 22.78
CA GLU A 3 6.22 3.13 24.00
C GLU A 3 4.74 3.53 23.76
N PRO A 4 3.80 3.13 24.63
CA PRO A 4 2.38 3.50 24.48
C PRO A 4 2.13 4.99 24.34
N ASP A 5 2.84 5.82 25.08
CA ASP A 5 2.66 7.27 25.06
C ASP A 5 3.09 7.88 23.73
N ASP A 6 4.13 7.32 23.05
CA ASP A 6 4.56 7.77 21.72
C ASP A 6 3.43 7.59 20.67
N ILE A 7 2.66 6.49 20.78
CA ILE A 7 1.56 6.22 19.86
C ILE A 7 0.35 7.12 20.12
N ILE A 8 0.08 7.46 21.39
CA ILE A 8 -0.98 8.39 21.76
C ILE A 8 -0.62 9.81 21.28
N GLU A 9 0.62 10.23 21.43
CA GLU A 9 1.11 11.53 20.97
C GLU A 9 1.06 11.59 19.44
N LEU A 10 1.58 10.57 18.75
CA LEU A 10 1.55 10.49 17.29
C LEU A 10 0.11 10.55 16.75
N ALA A 11 -0.84 9.86 17.39
CA ALA A 11 -2.23 9.83 16.97
C ALA A 11 -2.94 11.19 17.03
N GLN A 12 -2.35 12.18 17.71
CA GLN A 12 -2.85 13.56 17.80
C GLN A 12 -2.23 14.49 16.74
N GLY A 13 -1.29 14.00 15.93
CA GLY A 13 -0.72 14.77 14.81
C GLY A 13 -1.78 15.08 13.75
N GLU A 14 -1.75 16.30 13.20
CA GLU A 14 -2.76 16.78 12.22
C GLU A 14 -2.78 15.93 10.94
N GLU A 15 -1.63 15.43 10.50
CA GLU A 15 -1.46 14.67 9.25
C GLU A 15 -1.46 13.16 9.48
N VAL A 16 -1.59 12.73 10.74
CA VAL A 16 -1.55 11.32 11.10
C VAL A 16 -2.90 10.66 10.88
N THR A 17 -2.91 9.57 10.12
CA THR A 17 -4.12 8.75 9.97
C THR A 17 -4.29 7.84 11.17
N ALA A 18 -5.19 8.21 12.08
CA ALA A 18 -5.45 7.48 13.30
C ALA A 18 -6.95 7.27 13.55
N ARG A 19 -7.26 6.29 14.39
CA ARG A 19 -8.62 6.04 14.90
C ARG A 19 -8.57 5.58 16.35
N LEU A 20 -9.47 6.12 17.15
CA LEU A 20 -9.67 5.74 18.54
C LEU A 20 -10.99 4.97 18.66
N VAL A 21 -10.92 3.73 19.11
CA VAL A 21 -12.06 2.83 19.31
C VAL A 21 -12.35 2.74 20.79
N LYS A 22 -13.53 3.17 21.22
CA LYS A 22 -14.01 3.12 22.61
C LYS A 22 -15.12 2.08 22.74
N THR A 23 -14.98 1.14 23.68
CA THR A 23 -15.95 0.06 23.93
C THR A 23 -16.64 0.28 25.27
N PHE A 24 -17.93 0.63 25.25
CA PHE A 24 -18.73 0.86 26.45
C PHE A 24 -19.48 -0.43 26.86
N SER A 25 -19.89 -1.24 25.90
CA SER A 25 -20.45 -2.58 26.06
C SER A 25 -20.33 -3.36 24.76
N ASP A 26 -20.74 -4.64 24.74
CA ASP A 26 -20.69 -5.50 23.55
C ASP A 26 -21.48 -4.93 22.35
N ASP A 27 -22.49 -4.09 22.62
CA ASP A 27 -23.35 -3.47 21.60
C ASP A 27 -23.23 -1.93 21.55
N ASN A 28 -22.23 -1.35 22.22
CA ASN A 28 -22.03 0.10 22.24
C ASN A 28 -20.57 0.44 22.03
N TRP A 29 -20.22 0.64 20.78
CA TRP A 29 -18.91 1.04 20.31
C TRP A 29 -18.95 2.45 19.76
N LYS A 30 -17.87 3.21 19.97
CA LYS A 30 -17.67 4.50 19.31
C LYS A 30 -16.30 4.56 18.66
N VAL A 31 -16.22 5.21 17.52
CA VAL A 31 -14.97 5.41 16.80
C VAL A 31 -14.82 6.90 16.51
N PHE A 32 -13.63 7.39 16.79
CA PHE A 32 -13.18 8.74 16.46
C PHE A 32 -12.04 8.58 15.45
N PHE A 33 -12.02 9.43 14.46
CA PHE A 33 -11.00 9.44 13.42
C PHE A 33 -10.15 10.71 13.54
N SER A 34 -8.92 10.66 13.04
CA SER A 34 -8.06 11.85 12.98
C SER A 34 -8.73 13.03 12.28
N PRO A 35 -8.37 14.26 12.69
CA PRO A 35 -7.43 14.59 13.76
C PRO A 35 -7.98 14.28 15.16
N LEU A 36 -7.21 13.53 15.98
CA LEU A 36 -7.57 13.27 17.38
C LEU A 36 -7.01 14.38 18.28
N SER A 37 -7.67 14.63 19.39
CA SER A 37 -7.28 15.65 20.37
C SER A 37 -7.05 15.05 21.75
N GLU A 38 -6.41 15.78 22.65
CA GLU A 38 -6.28 15.38 24.06
C GLU A 38 -7.67 15.11 24.72
N GLU A 39 -8.70 15.87 24.32
CA GLU A 39 -10.07 15.68 24.83
C GLU A 39 -10.64 14.30 24.47
N ASP A 40 -10.25 13.75 23.32
CA ASP A 40 -10.68 12.44 22.91
C ASP A 40 -10.11 11.35 23.81
N PHE A 41 -8.93 11.57 24.40
CA PHE A 41 -8.29 10.65 25.35
C PHE A 41 -8.64 10.92 26.82
N ALA A 42 -9.16 12.10 27.15
CA ALA A 42 -9.47 12.51 28.53
C ALA A 42 -10.61 11.70 29.15
N ASP A 43 -11.57 11.22 28.33
CA ASP A 43 -12.74 10.43 28.79
C ASP A 43 -12.83 9.12 28.01
N VAL A 44 -11.86 8.25 28.23
CA VAL A 44 -11.86 6.90 27.65
C VAL A 44 -12.47 5.90 28.64
N PRO A 45 -13.28 4.92 28.16
CA PRO A 45 -13.76 3.84 29.00
C PRO A 45 -12.61 2.90 29.40
N GLU A 46 -12.86 1.95 30.29
CA GLU A 46 -11.85 0.93 30.66
C GLU A 46 -11.30 0.17 29.45
N LYS A 47 -12.10 -0.02 28.39
CA LYS A 47 -11.74 -0.76 27.18
C LYS A 47 -11.71 0.19 25.97
N TRP A 48 -10.54 0.38 25.43
CA TRP A 48 -10.33 1.19 24.22
C TRP A 48 -9.09 0.75 23.48
N SER A 49 -8.93 1.23 22.27
CA SER A 49 -7.73 1.03 21.47
C SER A 49 -7.53 2.22 20.56
N VAL A 50 -6.29 2.66 20.40
CA VAL A 50 -5.91 3.61 19.34
C VAL A 50 -5.10 2.88 18.28
N LEU A 51 -5.36 3.20 17.02
CA LEU A 51 -4.68 2.62 15.87
C LEU A 51 -4.11 3.77 15.03
N VAL A 52 -2.84 3.68 14.69
CA VAL A 52 -2.14 4.61 13.81
C VAL A 52 -1.72 3.84 12.56
N GLN A 53 -2.10 4.33 11.39
CA GLN A 53 -1.79 3.74 10.10
C GLN A 53 -0.55 4.40 9.48
N ASN A 54 0.05 3.74 8.49
CA ASN A 54 1.19 4.25 7.72
C ASN A 54 2.37 4.67 8.60
N LEU A 55 2.70 3.84 9.59
CA LEU A 55 3.70 4.18 10.60
C LEU A 55 5.10 4.34 9.98
N GLU A 56 5.32 3.73 8.83
CA GLU A 56 6.54 3.91 8.03
C GLU A 56 6.80 5.35 7.59
N GLN A 57 5.77 6.20 7.52
CA GLN A 57 5.92 7.64 7.24
C GLN A 57 6.55 8.40 8.42
N TRP A 58 6.39 7.88 9.62
CA TRP A 58 6.80 8.54 10.86
C TRP A 58 8.07 7.93 11.46
N SER A 59 8.50 6.78 10.93
CA SER A 59 9.69 6.10 11.40
C SER A 59 10.33 5.27 10.30
N THR A 60 11.47 5.75 9.79
CA THR A 60 12.32 5.01 8.82
C THR A 60 12.72 3.64 9.37
N GLU A 61 13.08 3.55 10.67
CA GLU A 61 13.45 2.29 11.31
C GLU A 61 12.32 1.24 11.24
N LEU A 62 11.06 1.66 11.41
CA LEU A 62 9.91 0.76 11.27
C LEU A 62 9.67 0.36 9.82
N GLY A 63 9.78 1.33 8.90
CA GLY A 63 9.68 1.04 7.48
C GLY A 63 10.71 0.00 7.03
N GLN A 64 11.94 0.09 7.51
CA GLN A 64 13.00 -0.89 7.25
C GLN A 64 12.67 -2.32 7.77
N LEU A 65 11.71 -2.48 8.68
CA LEU A 65 11.27 -3.81 9.10
C LEU A 65 10.65 -4.62 7.96
N TRP A 66 10.13 -3.97 6.90
CA TRP A 66 9.71 -4.67 5.70
C TRP A 66 10.82 -5.53 5.08
N ASN A 67 12.09 -5.16 5.28
CA ASN A 67 13.22 -5.96 4.80
C ASN A 67 13.31 -7.33 5.49
N LYS A 68 12.75 -7.48 6.71
CA LYS A 68 12.63 -8.78 7.39
C LYS A 68 11.58 -9.69 6.73
N PHE A 69 10.66 -9.11 5.97
CA PHE A 69 9.65 -9.79 5.16
C PHE A 69 10.05 -9.85 3.68
N GLY A 70 11.36 -9.97 3.38
CA GLY A 70 11.91 -9.98 2.02
C GLY A 70 11.35 -11.08 1.09
N PHE A 71 10.66 -12.08 1.64
CA PHE A 71 9.91 -13.08 0.88
C PHE A 71 8.57 -12.56 0.32
N ILE A 72 8.13 -11.35 0.75
CA ILE A 72 6.94 -10.66 0.26
C ILE A 72 7.37 -9.61 -0.74
N PRO A 73 6.96 -9.70 -2.02
CA PRO A 73 7.26 -8.68 -3.01
C PRO A 73 6.72 -7.31 -2.59
N GLN A 74 7.41 -6.24 -2.95
CA GLN A 74 7.01 -4.87 -2.61
C GLN A 74 5.58 -4.53 -3.05
N TRP A 75 5.16 -5.01 -4.24
CA TRP A 75 3.83 -4.75 -4.77
C TRP A 75 2.69 -5.34 -3.91
N GLN A 76 2.99 -6.28 -3.02
CA GLN A 76 2.01 -6.82 -2.05
C GLN A 76 2.02 -6.09 -0.71
N ARG A 77 3.08 -5.36 -0.35
CA ARG A 77 3.18 -4.64 0.91
C ARG A 77 2.23 -3.45 0.89
N ASP A 78 1.39 -3.28 1.89
CA ASP A 78 0.48 -2.12 2.01
C ASP A 78 1.05 -1.09 2.98
N ASP A 79 0.74 -1.20 4.26
CA ASP A 79 1.21 -0.30 5.30
C ASP A 79 1.64 -1.06 6.57
N ILE A 80 2.31 -0.33 7.46
CA ILE A 80 2.52 -0.76 8.84
C ILE A 80 1.57 0.04 9.72
N MET A 81 0.62 -0.66 10.34
CA MET A 81 -0.26 -0.08 11.34
C MET A 81 0.18 -0.51 12.73
N VAL A 82 0.15 0.38 13.71
CA VAL A 82 0.29 0.03 15.12
C VAL A 82 -1.02 0.19 15.85
N SER A 83 -1.32 -0.71 16.78
CA SER A 83 -2.41 -0.56 17.73
C SER A 83 -1.87 -0.57 19.15
N TYR A 84 -2.19 0.47 19.92
CA TYR A 84 -2.07 0.45 21.37
C TYR A 84 -3.42 0.14 22.00
N ALA A 85 -3.40 -0.68 23.03
CA ALA A 85 -4.57 -0.99 23.84
C ALA A 85 -4.19 -1.24 25.31
N PRO A 86 -4.85 -0.64 26.29
CA PRO A 86 -4.76 -1.04 27.69
C PRO A 86 -5.47 -2.38 27.88
N LYS A 87 -5.30 -2.97 29.05
CA LYS A 87 -5.89 -4.26 29.41
C LYS A 87 -7.40 -4.31 29.06
N GLY A 88 -7.80 -5.35 28.31
CA GLY A 88 -9.17 -5.55 27.84
C GLY A 88 -9.54 -4.76 26.60
N GLY A 89 -8.66 -3.86 26.11
CA GLY A 89 -8.86 -3.13 24.87
C GLY A 89 -8.87 -4.04 23.65
N SER A 90 -9.71 -3.69 22.68
CA SER A 90 -9.92 -4.45 21.43
C SER A 90 -10.61 -3.59 20.39
N VAL A 91 -10.58 -4.03 19.14
CA VAL A 91 -11.39 -3.48 18.03
C VAL A 91 -12.59 -4.36 17.66
N GLY A 92 -12.86 -5.41 18.47
CA GLY A 92 -13.97 -6.34 18.27
C GLY A 92 -13.62 -7.51 17.34
N LYS A 93 -14.59 -8.42 17.22
CA LYS A 93 -14.49 -9.58 16.33
C LYS A 93 -14.79 -9.14 14.92
N HIS A 94 -13.85 -9.31 14.01
CA HIS A 94 -13.96 -8.87 12.62
C HIS A 94 -13.15 -9.77 11.67
N TYR A 95 -13.16 -9.44 10.40
CA TYR A 95 -12.25 -9.99 9.40
C TYR A 95 -11.85 -8.88 8.43
N ASP A 96 -10.70 -9.04 7.80
CA ASP A 96 -10.19 -8.16 6.76
C ASP A 96 -10.19 -8.86 5.41
N GLU A 97 -10.28 -8.08 4.34
CA GLU A 97 -10.23 -8.59 2.95
C GLU A 97 -8.79 -8.74 2.45
N TYR A 98 -7.79 -8.63 3.34
CA TYR A 98 -6.37 -8.72 3.05
C TYR A 98 -5.65 -9.57 4.09
N ASP A 99 -4.48 -10.07 3.71
CA ASP A 99 -3.60 -10.82 4.60
C ASP A 99 -2.83 -9.87 5.51
N VAL A 100 -2.52 -10.29 6.74
CA VAL A 100 -1.75 -9.49 7.69
C VAL A 100 -0.80 -10.34 8.52
N PHE A 101 0.40 -9.83 8.77
CA PHE A 101 1.29 -10.32 9.80
C PHE A 101 1.20 -9.40 11.01
N LEU A 102 0.81 -9.96 12.15
CA LEU A 102 0.77 -9.25 13.42
C LEU A 102 2.05 -9.55 14.18
N VAL A 103 2.79 -8.51 14.54
CA VAL A 103 4.00 -8.61 15.36
C VAL A 103 3.70 -8.00 16.72
N GLN A 104 3.78 -8.80 17.77
CA GLN A 104 3.62 -8.29 19.14
C GLN A 104 4.89 -7.54 19.55
N GLY A 105 4.78 -6.22 19.68
CA GLY A 105 5.94 -5.36 19.98
C GLY A 105 6.17 -5.14 21.47
N TYR A 106 5.08 -4.94 22.21
CA TYR A 106 5.13 -4.68 23.66
C TYR A 106 3.91 -5.29 24.36
N GLY A 107 4.02 -5.72 25.62
CA GLY A 107 2.94 -6.33 26.39
C GLY A 107 2.38 -7.59 25.73
N HIS A 108 1.19 -8.00 26.13
CA HIS A 108 0.61 -9.29 25.76
C HIS A 108 -0.79 -9.09 25.18
N ARG A 109 -1.10 -9.80 24.09
CA ARG A 109 -2.42 -9.79 23.47
C ARG A 109 -2.89 -11.20 23.17
N ARG A 110 -4.10 -11.55 23.63
CA ARG A 110 -4.73 -12.82 23.29
C ARG A 110 -5.40 -12.69 21.92
N TRP A 111 -5.05 -13.60 21.02
CA TRP A 111 -5.64 -13.70 19.70
C TRP A 111 -6.46 -14.97 19.55
N GLN A 112 -7.66 -14.79 19.03
CA GLN A 112 -8.56 -15.86 18.65
C GLN A 112 -8.80 -15.79 17.15
N LEU A 113 -8.60 -16.89 16.43
CA LEU A 113 -8.92 -17.03 15.01
C LEU A 113 -9.98 -18.11 14.86
N GLY A 114 -10.96 -17.88 14.00
CA GLY A 114 -12.10 -18.76 13.84
C GLY A 114 -12.44 -19.07 12.38
N LYS A 115 -13.71 -18.97 12.03
CA LYS A 115 -14.22 -19.34 10.70
C LYS A 115 -13.76 -18.40 9.59
N TRP A 116 -13.78 -18.91 8.37
CA TRP A 116 -13.71 -18.09 7.16
C TRP A 116 -15.01 -17.31 6.96
N CYS A 117 -14.85 -16.03 6.61
CA CYS A 117 -15.94 -15.10 6.36
C CYS A 117 -16.08 -14.79 4.87
N ASP A 118 -17.25 -14.34 4.46
CA ASP A 118 -17.55 -13.92 3.09
C ASP A 118 -18.62 -12.82 3.08
N SER A 119 -19.15 -12.51 1.90
CA SER A 119 -20.19 -11.49 1.73
C SER A 119 -21.51 -11.80 2.42
N SER A 120 -21.72 -13.05 2.89
CA SER A 120 -22.91 -13.46 3.65
C SER A 120 -22.75 -13.28 5.16
N THR A 121 -21.56 -12.90 5.63
CA THR A 121 -21.29 -12.69 7.05
C THR A 121 -22.11 -11.51 7.58
N GLU A 122 -22.96 -11.79 8.56
CA GLU A 122 -23.81 -10.77 9.17
C GLU A 122 -23.04 -9.99 10.24
N PHE A 123 -23.06 -8.67 10.13
CA PHE A 123 -22.46 -7.76 11.10
C PHE A 123 -23.50 -7.25 12.10
N LYS A 124 -23.05 -6.88 13.30
CA LYS A 124 -23.90 -6.22 14.29
C LYS A 124 -24.48 -4.94 13.72
N PRO A 125 -25.80 -4.74 13.79
CA PRO A 125 -26.44 -3.54 13.27
C PRO A 125 -26.07 -2.30 14.10
N ASN A 126 -26.07 -1.13 13.44
CA ASN A 126 -25.89 0.17 14.09
C ASN A 126 -24.57 0.33 14.85
N GLN A 127 -23.53 -0.41 14.49
CA GLN A 127 -22.17 -0.19 15.02
C GLN A 127 -21.34 0.66 14.04
N PRO A 128 -20.43 1.49 14.54
CA PRO A 128 -19.56 2.32 13.68
C PRO A 128 -18.45 1.49 12.98
N ILE A 129 -18.26 0.24 13.40
CA ILE A 129 -17.28 -0.72 12.86
C ILE A 129 -17.97 -2.04 12.49
N ARG A 130 -17.36 -2.76 11.55
CA ARG A 130 -17.90 -4.03 11.03
C ARG A 130 -17.52 -5.19 11.95
N ILE A 131 -18.26 -5.37 13.03
CA ILE A 131 -18.06 -6.44 14.02
C ILE A 131 -19.21 -7.44 14.02
N PHE A 132 -18.93 -8.64 14.49
CA PHE A 132 -19.92 -9.73 14.62
C PHE A 132 -19.65 -10.56 15.90
N ASP A 133 -20.58 -11.45 16.27
CA ASP A 133 -20.46 -12.25 17.49
C ASP A 133 -19.87 -13.63 17.25
N ASP A 134 -20.31 -14.28 16.17
CA ASP A 134 -20.03 -15.69 15.92
C ASP A 134 -18.77 -15.87 15.06
N MET A 135 -17.71 -16.38 15.68
CA MET A 135 -16.47 -16.75 15.01
C MET A 135 -16.40 -18.23 14.61
N GLY A 136 -17.46 -19.02 14.90
CA GLY A 136 -17.42 -20.46 14.74
C GLY A 136 -16.44 -21.15 15.69
N ASP A 137 -15.99 -22.33 15.31
CA ASP A 137 -14.97 -23.06 16.06
C ASP A 137 -13.61 -22.33 15.93
N LEU A 138 -12.97 -22.11 17.08
CA LEU A 138 -11.67 -21.46 17.10
C LEU A 138 -10.57 -22.43 16.63
N VAL A 139 -9.75 -21.98 15.71
CA VAL A 139 -8.57 -22.70 15.21
C VAL A 139 -7.29 -22.28 15.95
N ILE A 140 -7.28 -21.05 16.48
CA ILE A 140 -6.24 -20.50 17.35
C ILE A 140 -6.91 -19.79 18.50
N ASP A 141 -6.37 -19.96 19.71
CA ASP A 141 -6.71 -19.21 20.92
C ASP A 141 -5.46 -19.14 21.81
N GLU A 142 -4.59 -18.15 21.54
CA GLU A 142 -3.26 -18.06 22.12
C GLU A 142 -2.95 -16.64 22.58
N VAL A 143 -2.08 -16.51 23.58
CA VAL A 143 -1.53 -15.23 24.02
C VAL A 143 -0.18 -15.02 23.35
N MET A 144 -0.05 -13.92 22.62
CA MET A 144 1.20 -13.51 22.01
C MET A 144 2.02 -12.68 22.99
N ASN A 145 3.31 -13.02 23.06
CA ASN A 145 4.34 -12.30 23.82
C ASN A 145 5.15 -11.38 22.88
N PRO A 146 5.87 -10.38 23.40
CA PRO A 146 6.76 -9.56 22.60
C PRO A 146 7.72 -10.40 21.74
N GLY A 147 7.73 -10.13 20.43
CA GLY A 147 8.51 -10.87 19.43
C GLY A 147 7.75 -11.99 18.72
N ASP A 148 6.58 -12.40 19.21
CA ASP A 148 5.75 -13.37 18.51
C ASP A 148 5.14 -12.76 17.25
N ILE A 149 4.97 -13.58 16.20
CA ILE A 149 4.37 -13.20 14.93
C ILE A 149 3.21 -14.13 14.62
N LEU A 150 2.05 -13.53 14.30
CA LEU A 150 0.84 -14.25 13.87
C LEU A 150 0.46 -13.84 12.45
N TYR A 151 0.37 -14.81 11.54
CA TYR A 151 -0.20 -14.59 10.21
C TYR A 151 -1.71 -14.84 10.23
N ILE A 152 -2.46 -13.88 9.74
CA ILE A 152 -3.92 -13.99 9.55
C ILE A 152 -4.21 -13.83 8.05
N PRO A 153 -4.71 -14.89 7.40
CA PRO A 153 -5.11 -14.80 6.01
C PRO A 153 -6.38 -13.97 5.84
N ALA A 154 -6.53 -13.34 4.67
CA ALA A 154 -7.72 -12.60 4.29
C ALA A 154 -9.01 -13.38 4.60
N ARG A 155 -10.03 -12.71 5.09
CA ARG A 155 -11.34 -13.27 5.44
C ARG A 155 -11.36 -14.27 6.59
N MET A 156 -10.29 -14.48 7.30
CA MET A 156 -10.34 -15.26 8.53
C MET A 156 -10.82 -14.38 9.67
N SER A 157 -11.88 -14.83 10.35
CA SER A 157 -12.39 -14.13 11.54
C SER A 157 -11.35 -14.10 12.64
N HIS A 158 -11.16 -12.93 13.25
CA HIS A 158 -10.19 -12.78 14.32
C HIS A 158 -10.63 -11.80 15.39
N TYR A 159 -10.05 -11.97 16.58
CA TYR A 159 -10.36 -11.17 17.74
C TYR A 159 -9.13 -11.06 18.64
N GLY A 160 -8.61 -9.84 18.77
CA GLY A 160 -7.48 -9.53 19.63
C GLY A 160 -7.93 -8.78 20.88
N VAL A 161 -7.55 -9.26 22.05
CA VAL A 161 -7.82 -8.61 23.35
C VAL A 161 -6.53 -8.42 24.10
N ALA A 162 -6.26 -7.20 24.54
CA ALA A 162 -5.11 -6.88 25.35
C ALA A 162 -5.20 -7.53 26.74
N GLU A 163 -4.18 -8.29 27.15
CA GLU A 163 -4.09 -8.90 28.48
C GLU A 163 -3.47 -7.90 29.49
N ASP A 164 -2.66 -6.98 29.01
CA ASP A 164 -2.07 -5.84 29.68
C ASP A 164 -1.92 -4.69 28.69
N ASP A 165 -1.25 -3.61 29.04
CA ASP A 165 -0.92 -2.54 28.11
C ASP A 165 -0.03 -3.10 27.00
N CYS A 166 -0.46 -3.00 25.75
CA CYS A 166 0.25 -3.65 24.66
C CYS A 166 0.25 -2.88 23.34
N LEU A 167 1.33 -3.10 22.57
CA LEU A 167 1.49 -2.64 21.20
C LEU A 167 1.56 -3.84 20.25
N THR A 168 0.74 -3.81 19.21
CA THR A 168 0.81 -4.78 18.12
C THR A 168 1.00 -4.04 16.81
N PHE A 169 2.00 -4.44 16.04
CA PHE A 169 2.27 -3.93 14.70
C PHE A 169 1.65 -4.85 13.67
N SER A 170 0.91 -4.28 12.74
CA SER A 170 0.23 -5.01 11.66
C SER A 170 0.90 -4.66 10.34
N PHE A 171 1.49 -5.65 9.69
CA PHE A 171 2.07 -5.54 8.35
C PHE A 171 1.03 -6.02 7.36
N GLY A 172 0.32 -5.07 6.75
CA GLY A 172 -0.77 -5.33 5.82
C GLY A 172 -0.27 -5.77 4.45
N LEU A 173 -0.94 -6.76 3.84
CA LEU A 173 -0.66 -7.20 2.47
C LEU A 173 -1.87 -6.91 1.61
N ARG A 174 -1.64 -6.30 0.44
CA ARG A 174 -2.72 -5.92 -0.47
C ARG A 174 -2.62 -6.63 -1.80
N TYR A 175 -3.78 -7.10 -2.26
CA TYR A 175 -3.97 -7.53 -3.64
C TYR A 175 -4.85 -6.53 -4.38
N PRO A 176 -4.59 -6.26 -5.68
CA PRO A 176 -5.45 -5.41 -6.47
C PRO A 176 -6.83 -6.04 -6.62
N ASN A 177 -7.89 -5.25 -6.50
CA ASN A 177 -9.24 -5.69 -6.80
C ASN A 177 -9.65 -5.26 -8.22
N LEU A 178 -10.75 -5.82 -8.73
CA LEU A 178 -11.21 -5.54 -10.09
C LEU A 178 -11.57 -4.06 -10.31
N ALA A 179 -12.11 -3.37 -9.31
CA ALA A 179 -12.49 -1.97 -9.45
C ALA A 179 -11.26 -1.08 -9.61
N ASP A 180 -10.23 -1.29 -8.77
CA ASP A 180 -8.96 -0.56 -8.85
C ASP A 180 -8.29 -0.79 -10.23
N ILE A 181 -8.31 -2.04 -10.73
CA ILE A 181 -7.76 -2.37 -12.06
C ILE A 181 -8.55 -1.66 -13.16
N PHE A 182 -9.89 -1.68 -13.12
CA PHE A 182 -10.71 -1.00 -14.13
C PHE A 182 -10.47 0.51 -14.15
N ASP A 183 -10.34 1.14 -12.98
CA ASP A 183 -10.01 2.57 -12.89
C ASP A 183 -8.67 2.87 -13.55
N ASN A 184 -7.65 2.07 -13.28
CA ASN A 184 -6.33 2.25 -13.88
C ASN A 184 -6.28 1.87 -15.36
N VAL A 185 -7.06 0.87 -15.82
CA VAL A 185 -7.25 0.62 -17.27
C VAL A 185 -7.82 1.86 -17.95
N ASN A 186 -8.82 2.51 -17.34
CA ASN A 186 -9.39 3.73 -17.91
C ASN A 186 -8.39 4.90 -17.91
N LYS A 187 -7.61 5.08 -16.83
CA LYS A 187 -6.54 6.09 -16.78
C LYS A 187 -5.48 5.85 -17.85
N ALA A 188 -4.95 4.62 -17.96
CA ALA A 188 -3.97 4.24 -18.96
C ALA A 188 -4.52 4.41 -20.40
N PHE A 189 -5.78 4.08 -20.64
CA PHE A 189 -6.45 4.32 -21.93
C PHE A 189 -6.54 5.82 -22.25
N CYS A 190 -6.84 6.67 -21.25
CA CYS A 190 -6.96 8.12 -21.44
C CYS A 190 -5.60 8.80 -21.59
N HIS A 191 -4.54 8.24 -21.03
CA HIS A 191 -3.17 8.75 -21.15
C HIS A 191 -2.64 8.67 -22.59
N GLN A 192 -3.21 7.75 -23.40
CA GLN A 192 -2.88 7.59 -24.83
C GLN A 192 -1.38 7.39 -25.08
N ASP A 193 -0.79 6.39 -24.44
CA ASP A 193 0.59 5.98 -24.71
C ASP A 193 0.80 5.89 -26.25
N PRO A 194 1.69 6.73 -26.82
CA PRO A 194 1.90 6.76 -28.28
C PRO A 194 2.46 5.46 -28.84
N GLU A 195 3.02 4.58 -28.02
CA GLU A 195 3.51 3.26 -28.42
C GLU A 195 2.36 2.25 -28.58
N LEU A 196 1.16 2.52 -28.00
CA LEU A 196 0.01 1.65 -28.08
C LEU A 196 -0.94 2.03 -29.21
N ASN A 197 -1.22 1.09 -30.09
CA ASN A 197 -2.27 1.27 -31.10
C ASN A 197 -3.65 0.98 -30.52
N LEU A 198 -4.26 1.99 -29.90
CA LEU A 198 -5.59 1.89 -29.29
C LEU A 198 -6.75 2.02 -30.28
N SER A 199 -6.48 2.16 -31.59
CA SER A 199 -7.54 2.34 -32.61
C SER A 199 -8.49 1.14 -32.71
N GLU A 200 -8.03 -0.06 -32.38
CA GLU A 200 -8.87 -1.27 -32.40
C GLU A 200 -10.02 -1.22 -31.39
N PHE A 201 -9.86 -0.47 -30.27
CA PHE A 201 -10.91 -0.30 -29.26
C PHE A 201 -12.07 0.59 -29.75
N GLN A 202 -11.86 1.34 -30.82
CA GLN A 202 -12.89 2.17 -31.45
C GLN A 202 -13.77 1.36 -32.44
N LEU A 203 -13.37 0.10 -32.73
CA LEU A 203 -14.14 -0.74 -33.64
C LEU A 203 -15.46 -1.20 -32.99
N PRO A 204 -16.60 -1.04 -33.71
CA PRO A 204 -17.91 -1.34 -33.16
C PRO A 204 -18.12 -2.84 -32.93
N LEU A 205 -18.75 -3.18 -31.81
CA LEU A 205 -19.28 -4.53 -31.58
C LEU A 205 -20.55 -4.70 -32.41
N ARG A 206 -20.50 -5.53 -33.48
CA ARG A 206 -21.61 -5.69 -34.41
C ARG A 206 -22.49 -6.85 -34.01
N LEU A 207 -23.80 -6.61 -34.00
CA LEU A 207 -24.83 -7.65 -33.88
C LEU A 207 -25.35 -8.04 -35.25
N THR A 208 -25.62 -9.31 -35.42
CA THR A 208 -26.05 -9.88 -36.73
C THR A 208 -27.54 -9.90 -36.95
N GLN A 209 -28.35 -9.65 -35.94
CA GLN A 209 -29.83 -9.64 -36.04
C GLN A 209 -30.44 -8.53 -35.19
N SER A 210 -31.46 -7.86 -35.74
CA SER A 210 -32.34 -6.97 -35.00
C SER A 210 -33.69 -7.67 -34.81
N GLU A 211 -34.22 -7.64 -33.61
CA GLU A 211 -35.61 -8.00 -33.33
C GLU A 211 -36.56 -6.96 -33.89
N GLN A 212 -37.85 -7.37 -34.10
CA GLN A 212 -38.86 -6.50 -34.66
C GLN A 212 -39.30 -5.34 -33.77
N SER A 213 -38.91 -5.35 -32.49
CA SER A 213 -39.20 -4.29 -31.52
C SER A 213 -38.07 -3.29 -31.44
N THR A 214 -38.31 -2.04 -31.85
CA THR A 214 -37.29 -0.99 -31.96
C THR A 214 -36.79 -0.44 -30.60
N GLY A 215 -37.55 -0.65 -29.53
CA GLY A 215 -37.20 -0.17 -28.20
C GLY A 215 -36.63 -1.23 -27.24
N LYS A 216 -36.61 -2.50 -27.70
CA LYS A 216 -36.14 -3.61 -26.85
C LYS A 216 -34.69 -3.94 -27.13
N LEU A 217 -33.82 -3.87 -26.09
CA LEU A 217 -32.52 -4.49 -26.11
C LEU A 217 -32.60 -5.86 -25.43
N ALA A 218 -32.62 -6.91 -26.24
CA ALA A 218 -32.78 -8.28 -25.74
C ALA A 218 -31.52 -8.78 -25.02
N ASP A 219 -31.71 -9.65 -24.01
CA ASP A 219 -30.59 -10.22 -23.23
C ASP A 219 -29.60 -10.99 -24.09
N GLU A 220 -30.09 -11.68 -25.16
CA GLU A 220 -29.25 -12.39 -26.13
C GLU A 220 -28.28 -11.43 -26.84
N ASN A 221 -28.73 -10.20 -27.15
CA ASN A 221 -27.88 -9.17 -27.75
C ASN A 221 -26.80 -8.69 -26.77
N ILE A 222 -27.17 -8.49 -25.50
CA ILE A 222 -26.23 -8.11 -24.44
C ILE A 222 -25.19 -9.21 -24.28
N GLN A 223 -25.60 -10.49 -24.23
CA GLN A 223 -24.66 -11.60 -24.08
C GLN A 223 -23.75 -11.75 -25.31
N ALA A 224 -24.28 -11.53 -26.53
CA ALA A 224 -23.48 -11.54 -27.74
C ALA A 224 -22.43 -10.40 -27.75
N MET A 225 -22.79 -9.20 -27.31
CA MET A 225 -21.86 -8.08 -27.16
C MET A 225 -20.80 -8.40 -26.11
N LYS A 226 -21.19 -8.91 -24.94
CA LYS A 226 -20.26 -9.34 -23.89
C LYS A 226 -19.25 -10.36 -24.40
N LYS A 227 -19.72 -11.36 -25.16
CA LYS A 227 -18.84 -12.39 -25.74
C LYS A 227 -17.83 -11.79 -26.71
N GLN A 228 -18.27 -10.89 -27.61
CA GLN A 228 -17.38 -10.21 -28.55
C GLN A 228 -16.38 -9.31 -27.83
N PHE A 229 -16.84 -8.55 -26.84
CA PHE A 229 -16.00 -7.68 -26.00
C PHE A 229 -14.88 -8.48 -25.33
N LEU A 230 -15.23 -9.54 -24.61
CA LEU A 230 -14.25 -10.37 -23.92
C LEU A 230 -13.27 -11.05 -24.90
N ALA A 231 -13.75 -11.53 -26.06
CA ALA A 231 -12.89 -12.13 -27.07
C ALA A 231 -11.90 -11.12 -27.65
N LYS A 232 -12.36 -9.89 -27.96
CA LYS A 232 -11.48 -8.83 -28.44
C LYS A 232 -10.41 -8.44 -27.42
N LEU A 233 -10.76 -8.33 -26.15
CA LEU A 233 -9.77 -8.06 -25.10
C LEU A 233 -8.76 -9.19 -24.98
N ALA A 234 -9.21 -10.44 -25.00
CA ALA A 234 -8.34 -11.61 -24.83
C ALA A 234 -7.38 -11.86 -26.02
N GLU A 235 -7.66 -11.29 -27.18
CA GLU A 235 -6.85 -11.44 -28.40
C GLU A 235 -6.02 -10.18 -28.73
N SER A 236 -6.11 -9.13 -27.91
CA SER A 236 -5.50 -7.82 -28.18
C SER A 236 -4.16 -7.65 -27.47
N GLU A 237 -3.07 -7.58 -28.23
CA GLU A 237 -1.75 -7.23 -27.71
C GLU A 237 -1.72 -5.82 -27.11
N ALA A 238 -2.48 -4.89 -27.68
CA ALA A 238 -2.60 -3.55 -27.13
C ALA A 238 -3.33 -3.53 -25.77
N PHE A 239 -4.33 -4.41 -25.60
CA PHE A 239 -4.97 -4.56 -24.30
C PHE A 239 -4.05 -5.22 -23.27
N ASP A 240 -3.25 -6.20 -23.65
CA ASP A 240 -2.28 -6.83 -22.75
C ASP A 240 -1.26 -5.79 -22.23
N ALA A 241 -0.76 -4.93 -23.11
CA ALA A 241 0.14 -3.85 -22.74
C ALA A 241 -0.55 -2.80 -21.83
N LEU A 242 -1.76 -2.38 -22.17
CA LEU A 242 -2.57 -1.47 -21.36
C LEU A 242 -2.91 -2.05 -19.99
N PHE A 243 -3.25 -3.33 -19.94
CA PHE A 243 -3.56 -4.05 -18.71
C PHE A 243 -2.32 -4.17 -17.81
N LYS A 244 -1.16 -4.42 -18.40
CA LYS A 244 0.13 -4.44 -17.69
C LYS A 244 0.41 -3.09 -17.02
N GLN A 245 0.23 -1.98 -17.73
CA GLN A 245 0.34 -0.64 -17.16
C GLN A 245 -0.66 -0.42 -16.02
N ALA A 246 -1.92 -0.79 -16.25
CA ALA A 246 -2.97 -0.62 -15.25
C ALA A 246 -2.70 -1.41 -13.97
N VAL A 247 -2.24 -2.66 -14.08
CA VAL A 247 -1.86 -3.48 -12.92
C VAL A 247 -0.67 -2.87 -12.20
N ALA A 248 0.39 -2.48 -12.92
CA ALA A 248 1.57 -1.88 -12.31
C ALA A 248 1.23 -0.57 -11.59
N GLY A 249 0.44 0.32 -12.20
CA GLY A 249 -0.06 1.52 -11.56
C GLY A 249 -0.93 1.22 -10.34
N THR A 250 -1.78 0.18 -10.39
CA THR A 250 -2.61 -0.21 -9.25
C THR A 250 -1.78 -0.68 -8.06
N VAL A 251 -0.81 -1.57 -8.30
CA VAL A 251 -0.05 -2.19 -7.21
C VAL A 251 1.06 -1.29 -6.66
N SER A 252 1.50 -0.27 -7.43
CA SER A 252 2.40 0.77 -6.93
C SER A 252 1.69 1.91 -6.22
N SER A 253 0.35 2.05 -6.35
CA SER A 253 -0.38 3.15 -5.70
C SER A 253 -0.34 3.06 -4.19
N ARG A 254 -0.24 4.23 -3.53
CA ARG A 254 -0.49 4.41 -2.10
C ARG A 254 -1.96 4.81 -1.86
N ARG A 255 -2.47 4.51 -0.67
CA ARG A 255 -3.84 4.89 -0.24
C ARG A 255 -3.89 6.18 0.53
N TYR A 256 -2.75 6.73 0.83
CA TYR A 256 -2.58 7.95 1.61
C TYR A 256 -1.72 8.93 0.84
N GLU A 257 -1.89 10.18 1.15
CA GLU A 257 -1.07 11.26 0.63
C GLU A 257 0.32 11.19 1.25
N MET A 258 1.34 11.29 0.42
CA MET A 258 2.71 11.28 0.90
C MET A 258 3.08 12.65 1.43
N LEU A 259 3.75 12.66 2.57
CA LEU A 259 4.36 13.87 3.10
C LEU A 259 5.70 14.05 2.41
N VAL A 260 5.84 15.10 1.64
CA VAL A 260 7.08 15.50 0.98
C VAL A 260 7.62 16.75 1.64
N SER A 261 8.92 16.94 1.62
CA SER A 261 9.56 18.14 2.15
C SER A 261 9.30 19.34 1.23
N ASP A 262 9.09 20.51 1.81
CA ASP A 262 9.06 21.79 1.07
C ASP A 262 10.48 22.29 0.74
N GLU A 263 11.52 21.65 1.27
CA GLU A 263 12.92 22.00 1.02
C GLU A 263 13.39 21.34 -0.27
N MET A 264 13.99 22.15 -1.16
CA MET A 264 14.56 21.66 -2.42
C MET A 264 15.96 21.13 -2.17
N SER A 265 16.25 19.93 -2.66
CA SER A 265 17.57 19.31 -2.59
C SER A 265 18.57 20.02 -3.50
N ASP A 266 19.83 20.09 -3.07
CA ASP A 266 20.91 20.72 -3.83
C ASP A 266 21.89 19.64 -4.36
N PRO A 267 22.19 19.59 -5.68
CA PRO A 267 23.04 18.56 -6.28
C PRO A 267 24.46 18.51 -5.71
N ASP A 268 25.03 19.68 -5.33
CA ASP A 268 26.38 19.75 -4.75
C ASP A 268 26.38 19.18 -3.31
N GLU A 269 25.31 19.42 -2.54
CA GLU A 269 25.12 18.85 -1.22
C GLU A 269 24.91 17.34 -1.30
N VAL A 270 24.04 16.86 -2.18
CA VAL A 270 23.78 15.44 -2.44
C VAL A 270 25.09 14.73 -2.85
N ARG A 271 25.87 15.33 -3.73
CA ARG A 271 27.22 14.82 -4.11
C ARG A 271 28.11 14.70 -2.89
N SER A 272 28.21 15.76 -2.07
CA SER A 272 29.07 15.78 -0.88
C SER A 272 28.70 14.67 0.10
N ILE A 273 27.41 14.47 0.37
CA ILE A 273 26.95 13.42 1.28
C ILE A 273 27.31 12.04 0.74
N LEU A 274 27.04 11.77 -0.53
CA LEU A 274 27.29 10.44 -1.13
C LEU A 274 28.79 10.15 -1.29
N GLU A 275 29.61 11.14 -1.71
CA GLU A 275 31.03 10.95 -2.04
C GLU A 275 31.93 11.09 -0.81
N GLU A 276 31.75 12.17 -0.02
CA GLU A 276 32.66 12.53 1.08
C GLU A 276 32.22 11.94 2.42
N GLU A 277 30.91 11.89 2.70
CA GLU A 277 30.36 11.39 3.98
C GLU A 277 30.00 9.90 3.92
N GLN A 278 30.17 9.27 2.74
CA GLN A 278 29.85 7.86 2.50
C GLN A 278 28.36 7.52 2.70
N GLY A 279 27.49 8.47 2.41
CA GLY A 279 26.04 8.24 2.38
C GLY A 279 25.64 7.18 1.36
N VAL A 280 24.52 6.56 1.57
CA VAL A 280 23.95 5.58 0.65
C VAL A 280 22.53 6.01 0.22
N LEU A 281 22.29 5.94 -1.07
CA LEU A 281 20.97 6.20 -1.66
C LEU A 281 20.11 4.95 -1.50
N MET A 282 18.93 5.11 -0.96
CA MET A 282 17.97 4.03 -0.72
C MET A 282 16.57 4.45 -1.16
N GLN A 283 15.73 3.48 -1.48
CA GLN A 283 14.31 3.74 -1.65
C GLN A 283 13.69 4.19 -0.32
N ASP A 284 12.90 5.27 -0.35
CA ASP A 284 12.09 5.65 0.79
C ASP A 284 11.00 4.60 1.05
N ASN A 285 10.80 4.20 2.30
CA ASN A 285 9.80 3.20 2.67
C ASN A 285 8.36 3.67 2.39
N ASN A 286 8.14 4.98 2.27
CA ASN A 286 6.87 5.57 1.89
C ASN A 286 6.58 5.46 0.40
N CYS A 287 7.61 5.32 -0.44
CA CYS A 287 7.46 5.14 -1.88
C CYS A 287 7.24 3.67 -2.23
N LYS A 288 6.28 3.40 -3.13
CA LYS A 288 6.18 2.13 -3.84
C LYS A 288 6.82 2.27 -5.21
N LEU A 289 8.08 1.91 -5.30
CA LEU A 289 8.84 1.92 -6.53
C LEU A 289 8.83 0.53 -7.15
N LEU A 290 8.37 0.42 -8.39
CA LEU A 290 8.24 -0.86 -9.11
C LEU A 290 8.75 -0.70 -10.55
N TYR A 291 9.12 -1.81 -11.17
CA TYR A 291 9.41 -1.82 -12.60
C TYR A 291 8.73 -2.99 -13.31
N THR A 292 8.52 -2.82 -14.61
CA THR A 292 8.11 -3.90 -15.51
C THR A 292 9.18 -4.11 -16.56
N GLU A 293 9.31 -5.32 -17.07
CA GLU A 293 10.19 -5.66 -18.19
C GLU A 293 9.38 -5.86 -19.47
N ASN A 294 10.02 -5.61 -20.61
CA ASN A 294 9.46 -5.83 -21.96
C ASN A 294 8.16 -5.04 -22.23
N PRO A 295 8.22 -3.72 -22.36
CA PRO A 295 9.39 -2.84 -22.19
C PRO A 295 9.72 -2.58 -20.72
N LEU A 296 10.94 -2.10 -20.46
CA LEU A 296 11.29 -1.60 -19.12
C LEU A 296 10.52 -0.30 -18.87
N ARG A 297 9.78 -0.27 -17.79
CA ARG A 297 9.04 0.91 -17.31
C ARG A 297 9.12 0.97 -15.80
N ILE A 298 9.29 2.15 -15.27
CA ILE A 298 9.36 2.42 -13.84
C ILE A 298 8.05 3.08 -13.39
N TYR A 299 7.60 2.72 -12.22
CA TYR A 299 6.39 3.24 -11.58
C TYR A 299 6.73 3.68 -10.17
N ALA A 300 6.34 4.88 -9.80
CA ALA A 300 6.41 5.39 -8.44
C ALA A 300 5.03 5.83 -7.97
N ASN A 301 4.59 5.31 -6.85
CA ASN A 301 3.32 5.69 -6.19
C ASN A 301 2.08 5.69 -7.10
N GLY A 302 2.01 4.76 -8.05
CA GLY A 302 0.88 4.60 -8.98
C GLY A 302 1.05 5.28 -10.32
N GLU A 303 2.09 6.08 -10.49
CA GLU A 303 2.37 6.81 -11.71
C GLU A 303 3.51 6.17 -12.49
N TRP A 304 3.38 6.14 -13.82
CA TRP A 304 4.44 5.73 -14.72
C TRP A 304 5.35 6.93 -15.00
N LEU A 305 6.67 6.72 -14.91
CA LEU A 305 7.68 7.74 -15.18
C LEU A 305 8.01 7.75 -16.68
N ASP A 306 7.54 8.76 -17.39
CA ASP A 306 7.57 8.83 -18.86
C ASP A 306 8.98 9.08 -19.44
N GLU A 307 9.83 9.82 -18.74
CA GLU A 307 11.09 10.34 -19.27
C GLU A 307 12.31 9.85 -18.49
N VAL A 308 12.38 8.54 -18.25
CA VAL A 308 13.51 7.93 -17.52
C VAL A 308 14.54 7.42 -18.52
N ASN A 309 15.77 7.94 -18.45
CA ASN A 309 16.87 7.45 -19.26
C ASN A 309 17.44 6.10 -18.76
N VAL A 310 18.35 5.50 -19.51
CA VAL A 310 18.89 4.16 -19.20
C VAL A 310 19.63 4.12 -17.85
N ILE A 311 20.35 5.19 -17.49
CA ILE A 311 21.11 5.28 -16.24
C ILE A 311 20.14 5.40 -15.06
N GLU A 312 19.19 6.31 -15.14
CA GLU A 312 18.13 6.50 -14.14
C GLU A 312 17.31 5.22 -13.94
N ALA A 313 16.94 4.55 -15.05
CA ALA A 313 16.19 3.32 -15.00
C ALA A 313 16.95 2.20 -14.26
N GLU A 314 18.28 2.10 -14.45
CA GLU A 314 19.09 1.10 -13.73
C GLU A 314 19.18 1.46 -12.23
N VAL A 315 19.35 2.74 -11.88
CA VAL A 315 19.35 3.19 -10.48
C VAL A 315 18.00 2.88 -9.81
N LEU A 316 16.89 3.34 -10.41
CA LEU A 316 15.55 3.14 -9.85
C LEU A 316 15.16 1.65 -9.76
N LYS A 317 15.58 0.84 -10.74
CA LYS A 317 15.38 -0.61 -10.69
C LYS A 317 16.09 -1.26 -9.49
N ARG A 318 17.37 -0.90 -9.26
CA ARG A 318 18.13 -1.39 -8.10
C ARG A 318 17.52 -0.98 -6.77
N LEU A 319 17.12 0.29 -6.68
CA LEU A 319 16.43 0.80 -5.50
C LEU A 319 15.12 0.04 -5.25
N SER A 320 14.33 -0.24 -6.30
CA SER A 320 13.09 -1.01 -6.17
C SER A 320 13.31 -2.47 -5.74
N ASP A 321 14.49 -3.02 -5.99
CA ASP A 321 14.93 -4.33 -5.47
C ASP A 321 15.48 -4.23 -4.03
N SER A 322 15.32 -3.07 -3.37
CA SER A 322 15.78 -2.76 -2.00
C SER A 322 17.31 -2.78 -1.84
N GLU A 323 18.05 -2.49 -2.92
CA GLU A 323 19.49 -2.30 -2.85
C GLU A 323 19.80 -0.89 -2.33
N ALA A 324 20.83 -0.77 -1.48
CA ALA A 324 21.43 0.50 -1.10
C ALA A 324 22.58 0.81 -2.06
N LEU A 325 22.58 2.00 -2.64
CA LEU A 325 23.53 2.39 -3.69
C LEU A 325 24.50 3.43 -3.15
N ASP A 326 25.79 3.09 -3.14
CA ASP A 326 26.85 3.99 -2.74
C ASP A 326 27.40 4.81 -3.93
N TRP A 327 28.22 5.81 -3.62
CA TRP A 327 28.89 6.62 -4.62
C TRP A 327 29.72 5.79 -5.62
N ALA A 328 30.37 4.72 -5.15
CA ALA A 328 31.19 3.88 -6.02
C ALA A 328 30.34 3.18 -7.10
N PHE A 329 29.14 2.71 -6.73
CA PHE A 329 28.19 2.15 -7.70
C PHE A 329 27.76 3.20 -8.73
N LEU A 330 27.30 4.38 -8.29
CA LEU A 330 26.84 5.46 -9.17
C LEU A 330 27.96 5.91 -10.12
N ASN A 331 29.16 6.08 -9.60
CA ASN A 331 30.32 6.47 -10.40
C ASN A 331 30.71 5.41 -11.43
N ASN A 332 30.66 4.11 -11.07
CA ASN A 332 30.91 3.05 -12.03
C ASN A 332 29.86 3.01 -13.14
N LEU A 333 28.60 3.25 -12.80
CA LEU A 333 27.51 3.25 -13.77
C LEU A 333 27.66 4.34 -14.84
N VAL A 334 28.06 5.55 -14.43
CA VAL A 334 28.25 6.66 -15.37
C VAL A 334 29.56 6.58 -16.13
N ASN A 335 30.60 5.94 -15.61
CA ASN A 335 31.90 5.82 -16.28
C ASN A 335 31.86 5.04 -17.61
N ASP A 336 30.81 4.25 -17.82
CA ASP A 336 30.57 3.53 -19.07
C ASP A 336 29.90 4.39 -20.17
N THR A 337 29.58 5.65 -19.87
CA THR A 337 28.95 6.59 -20.80
C THR A 337 29.99 7.40 -21.61
N GLU A 338 29.53 8.09 -22.68
CA GLU A 338 30.41 8.91 -23.52
C GLU A 338 30.95 10.15 -22.79
N ASP A 339 30.16 10.72 -21.88
CA ASP A 339 30.53 11.90 -21.08
C ASP A 339 30.14 11.63 -19.60
N PRO A 340 31.03 10.99 -18.82
CA PRO A 340 30.72 10.62 -17.44
C PRO A 340 30.41 11.79 -16.51
N GLU A 341 31.10 12.95 -16.70
CA GLU A 341 30.92 14.10 -15.82
C GLU A 341 29.53 14.73 -16.03
N SER A 342 29.15 15.00 -17.27
CA SER A 342 27.81 15.51 -17.59
C SER A 342 26.71 14.51 -17.24
N THR A 343 26.94 13.21 -17.41
CA THR A 343 25.97 12.19 -17.03
C THR A 343 25.76 12.13 -15.51
N MET A 344 26.84 12.31 -14.73
CA MET A 344 26.74 12.35 -13.27
C MET A 344 25.98 13.61 -12.80
N GLU A 345 26.22 14.77 -13.40
CA GLU A 345 25.46 16.00 -13.08
C GLU A 345 23.97 15.80 -13.32
N LEU A 346 23.57 15.25 -14.47
CA LEU A 346 22.17 14.96 -14.77
C LEU A 346 21.57 13.92 -13.81
N LEU A 347 22.35 12.91 -13.43
CA LEU A 347 21.88 11.91 -12.47
C LEU A 347 21.66 12.52 -11.07
N LEU A 348 22.54 13.42 -10.64
CA LEU A 348 22.38 14.13 -9.36
C LEU A 348 21.15 15.04 -9.37
N ASP A 349 20.87 15.74 -10.46
CA ASP A 349 19.64 16.51 -10.64
C ASP A 349 18.41 15.60 -10.50
N SER A 350 18.45 14.40 -11.12
CA SER A 350 17.36 13.43 -11.01
C SER A 350 17.22 12.89 -9.59
N ILE A 351 18.33 12.61 -8.89
CA ILE A 351 18.30 12.17 -7.49
C ILE A 351 17.71 13.26 -6.59
N CYS A 352 18.03 14.54 -6.81
CA CYS A 352 17.41 15.64 -6.09
C CYS A 352 15.88 15.66 -6.29
N ASN A 353 15.41 15.52 -7.52
CA ASN A 353 13.97 15.43 -7.79
C ASN A 353 13.33 14.24 -7.08
N TRP A 354 13.98 13.08 -7.04
CA TRP A 354 13.46 11.90 -6.37
C TRP A 354 13.45 12.03 -4.83
N LEU A 355 14.42 12.78 -4.26
CA LEU A 355 14.42 13.14 -2.83
C LEU A 355 13.26 14.08 -2.52
N ASP A 356 13.08 15.13 -3.34
CA ASP A 356 12.02 16.11 -3.19
C ASP A 356 10.62 15.48 -3.36
N ASP A 357 10.49 14.48 -4.25
CA ASP A 357 9.27 13.70 -4.44
C ASP A 357 9.07 12.59 -3.36
N GLY A 358 10.02 12.43 -2.45
CA GLY A 358 9.97 11.41 -1.39
C GLY A 358 10.05 9.97 -1.91
N TRP A 359 10.71 9.76 -3.06
CA TRP A 359 10.88 8.39 -3.60
C TRP A 359 12.11 7.70 -3.03
N VAL A 360 13.11 8.48 -2.69
CA VAL A 360 14.39 8.01 -2.16
C VAL A 360 14.81 8.81 -0.93
N LEU A 361 15.74 8.26 -0.19
CA LEU A 361 16.41 8.93 0.93
C LEU A 361 17.91 8.63 0.88
N ILE A 362 18.72 9.42 1.61
CA ILE A 362 20.15 9.18 1.80
C ILE A 362 20.39 8.96 3.31
N GLU A 363 20.98 7.81 3.67
CA GLU A 363 21.43 7.49 5.03
C GLU A 363 22.95 7.52 5.16
#